data_28006d0c4d5097ae9741f0756b03f360
#
_entry.id   28006d0c4d5097ae9741f0756b03f360
#
_cell.length_a   1.000
_cell.length_b   1.000
_cell.length_c   1.000
_cell.angle_alpha   90.00
_cell.angle_beta   90.00
_cell.angle_gamma   90.00
#
_symmetry.space_group_name_H-M   'P 1'
#
loop_
_entity.id
_entity.type
_entity.pdbx_description
1 polymer ?
#
loop_
_entity_poly.entity_id
_entity_poly.type
_entity_poly.pdbx_seq_one_letter_code
_entity_poly.pdbx_strand_id
1 'polypeptide(L)'
;MKITVLGFYGGYPYDNQATSGYLIQTKNYNLLLDCGSGVLLKLEQVIDPLQLNAVILSHYHADHIADVGVLQHYWQLNPGVKRQPMLPIYGHNKDQDNFAKLNWPNSTFAAAYDPNQTLKLGPFDVTFLETKHPVTAYAMRFTERETQRSFVFTADTAYISAMIGFADQTDLLITDTNFLDEPNGPKWHLTAAESGTIAVKARVKQLLLSHLPQNIQPDKLVSVAKEIVPSDLIVNYASTGKVIEI
;
A
#
# COMPACT_ATOMS: atom_id res chain seq x y z
N MET A 1 -1.81 15.77 -2.57
CA MET A 1 -2.54 14.55 -2.15
C MET A 1 -2.20 14.21 -0.71
N LYS A 2 -3.12 13.53 0.01
CA LYS A 2 -2.94 13.15 1.42
C LYS A 2 -2.99 11.62 1.54
N ILE A 3 -2.03 11.02 2.24
CA ILE A 3 -1.95 9.59 2.50
C ILE A 3 -2.06 9.39 4.02
N THR A 4 -3.06 8.63 4.46
CA THR A 4 -3.25 8.26 5.87
C THR A 4 -2.95 6.77 6.03
N VAL A 5 -2.03 6.43 6.91
CA VAL A 5 -1.71 5.03 7.25
C VAL A 5 -2.83 4.48 8.13
N LEU A 6 -3.51 3.44 7.68
CA LEU A 6 -4.53 2.71 8.45
C LEU A 6 -3.93 1.49 9.14
N GLY A 7 -2.99 0.83 8.47
CA GLY A 7 -2.28 -0.32 8.98
C GLY A 7 -0.95 -0.52 8.27
N PHE A 8 0.01 -1.16 8.95
CA PHE A 8 1.40 -1.16 8.51
C PHE A 8 2.22 -2.39 8.96
N TYR A 9 1.65 -3.32 9.72
CA TYR A 9 2.36 -4.55 10.05
C TYR A 9 2.30 -5.56 8.89
N GLY A 10 3.39 -6.31 8.72
CA GLY A 10 3.44 -7.45 7.80
C GLY A 10 2.91 -8.71 8.45
N GLY A 11 2.28 -9.60 7.65
CA GLY A 11 1.85 -10.93 8.02
C GLY A 11 0.59 -11.01 8.90
N TYR A 12 0.52 -10.27 10.01
CA TYR A 12 -0.63 -10.33 10.92
C TYR A 12 -0.76 -9.05 11.77
N PRO A 13 -1.98 -8.70 12.22
CA PRO A 13 -2.19 -7.53 13.09
C PRO A 13 -1.58 -7.78 14.48
N TYR A 14 -1.05 -6.73 15.09
CA TYR A 14 -0.41 -6.81 16.39
C TYR A 14 -0.62 -5.52 17.17
N ASP A 15 -0.72 -5.61 18.51
CA ASP A 15 -0.86 -4.46 19.42
C ASP A 15 -1.91 -3.43 18.99
N ASN A 16 -3.11 -3.91 18.66
CA ASN A 16 -4.22 -3.11 18.13
C ASN A 16 -3.93 -2.32 16.85
N GLN A 17 -2.86 -2.66 16.13
CA GLN A 17 -2.53 -2.10 14.83
C GLN A 17 -2.89 -3.09 13.73
N ALA A 18 -3.34 -2.54 12.61
CA ALA A 18 -3.74 -3.29 11.44
C ALA A 18 -2.54 -3.67 10.54
N THR A 19 -2.77 -4.61 9.64
CA THR A 19 -1.85 -4.93 8.56
C THR A 19 -2.01 -3.95 7.39
N SER A 20 -1.48 -4.23 6.21
CA SER A 20 -1.37 -3.29 5.10
C SER A 20 -2.69 -2.60 4.74
N GLY A 21 -2.72 -1.27 4.83
CA GLY A 21 -3.85 -0.46 4.40
C GLY A 21 -3.56 1.03 4.47
N TYR A 22 -3.86 1.75 3.37
CA TYR A 22 -3.60 3.19 3.24
C TYR A 22 -4.78 3.89 2.59
N LEU A 23 -5.24 4.96 3.21
CA LEU A 23 -6.25 5.85 2.61
C LEU A 23 -5.55 6.98 1.86
N ILE A 24 -5.76 7.03 0.54
CA ILE A 24 -5.21 8.05 -0.35
C ILE A 24 -6.33 9.00 -0.74
N GLN A 25 -6.17 10.27 -0.43
CA GLN A 25 -7.19 11.29 -0.63
C GLN A 25 -6.69 12.44 -1.48
N THR A 26 -7.52 12.84 -2.42
CA THR A 26 -7.44 14.14 -3.09
C THR A 26 -8.71 14.94 -2.76
N LYS A 27 -8.89 16.12 -3.32
CA LYS A 27 -10.06 16.97 -3.05
C LYS A 27 -11.40 16.25 -3.19
N ASN A 28 -11.53 15.33 -4.15
CA ASN A 28 -12.80 14.69 -4.48
C ASN A 28 -12.71 13.16 -4.65
N TYR A 29 -11.63 12.54 -4.22
CA TYR A 29 -11.39 11.12 -4.44
C TYR A 29 -10.78 10.45 -3.21
N ASN A 30 -11.40 9.36 -2.76
CA ASN A 30 -10.94 8.52 -1.66
C ASN A 30 -10.62 7.13 -2.22
N LEU A 31 -9.36 6.75 -2.18
CA LEU A 31 -8.86 5.45 -2.62
C LEU A 31 -8.30 4.68 -1.43
N LEU A 32 -8.73 3.44 -1.25
CA LEU A 32 -8.11 2.52 -0.31
C LEU A 32 -7.08 1.66 -1.07
N LEU A 33 -5.81 1.74 -0.67
CA LEU A 33 -4.73 0.89 -1.14
C LEU A 33 -4.49 -0.21 -0.11
N ASP A 34 -4.69 -1.46 -0.51
CA ASP A 34 -4.80 -2.65 0.32
C ASP A 34 -5.90 -2.57 1.42
N CYS A 35 -6.38 -3.72 1.85
CA CYS A 35 -7.45 -3.85 2.84
C CYS A 35 -7.18 -5.07 3.73
N GLY A 36 -6.06 -5.02 4.46
CA GLY A 36 -5.61 -6.08 5.34
C GLY A 36 -6.40 -6.15 6.64
N SER A 37 -5.98 -7.02 7.55
CA SER A 37 -6.68 -7.27 8.81
C SER A 37 -6.72 -6.05 9.73
N GLY A 38 -7.91 -5.64 10.14
CA GLY A 38 -8.17 -4.49 11.00
C GLY A 38 -8.22 -3.14 10.27
N VAL A 39 -8.02 -3.11 8.96
CA VAL A 39 -8.02 -1.87 8.16
C VAL A 39 -9.38 -1.20 8.14
N LEU A 40 -10.49 -1.97 8.05
CA LEU A 40 -11.83 -1.40 8.05
C LEU A 40 -12.12 -0.62 9.33
N LEU A 41 -11.77 -1.16 10.50
CA LEU A 41 -11.96 -0.48 11.79
C LEU A 41 -11.15 0.83 11.87
N LYS A 42 -9.97 0.88 11.28
CA LYS A 42 -9.15 2.10 11.25
C LYS A 42 -9.67 3.10 10.22
N LEU A 43 -10.21 2.63 9.10
CA LEU A 43 -10.83 3.47 8.09
C LEU A 43 -12.05 4.22 8.64
N GLU A 44 -12.92 3.55 9.41
CA GLU A 44 -14.09 4.15 10.07
C GLU A 44 -13.73 5.30 11.02
N GLN A 45 -12.53 5.30 11.57
CA GLN A 45 -12.04 6.39 12.44
C GLN A 45 -11.61 7.64 11.65
N VAL A 46 -11.42 7.51 10.32
CA VAL A 46 -10.91 8.59 9.44
C VAL A 46 -11.99 9.13 8.52
N ILE A 47 -12.74 8.23 7.88
CA ILE A 47 -13.88 8.57 7.01
C ILE A 47 -14.97 7.52 7.14
N ASP A 48 -16.19 7.85 6.72
CA ASP A 48 -17.20 6.84 6.45
C ASP A 48 -16.74 5.97 5.26
N PRO A 49 -16.59 4.64 5.42
CA PRO A 49 -16.17 3.75 4.34
C PRO A 49 -17.07 3.83 3.09
N LEU A 50 -18.34 4.18 3.22
CA LEU A 50 -19.25 4.40 2.09
C LEU A 50 -18.83 5.58 1.18
N GLN A 51 -17.88 6.41 1.61
CA GLN A 51 -17.32 7.50 0.82
C GLN A 51 -16.09 7.09 0.00
N LEU A 52 -15.71 5.82 -0.01
CA LEU A 52 -14.67 5.32 -0.92
C LEU A 52 -15.13 5.41 -2.39
N ASN A 53 -14.20 5.76 -3.26
CA ASN A 53 -14.39 5.73 -4.71
C ASN A 53 -13.90 4.40 -5.31
N ALA A 54 -12.87 3.81 -4.73
CA ALA A 54 -12.29 2.55 -5.17
C ALA A 54 -11.42 1.92 -4.07
N VAL A 55 -11.18 0.62 -4.22
CA VAL A 55 -10.09 -0.11 -3.55
C VAL A 55 -9.12 -0.58 -4.64
N ILE A 56 -7.81 -0.60 -4.37
CA ILE A 56 -6.80 -1.23 -5.21
C ILE A 56 -5.92 -2.12 -4.37
N LEU A 57 -5.70 -3.35 -4.83
CA LEU A 57 -4.96 -4.39 -4.11
C LEU A 57 -3.64 -4.69 -4.82
N SER A 58 -2.57 -4.72 -4.05
CA SER A 58 -1.23 -5.05 -4.55
C SER A 58 -1.08 -6.54 -4.87
N HIS A 59 -1.60 -7.39 -4.01
CA HIS A 59 -1.64 -8.85 -4.13
C HIS A 59 -2.66 -9.44 -3.16
N TYR A 60 -2.72 -10.79 -3.06
CA TYR A 60 -3.79 -11.48 -2.35
C TYR A 60 -3.35 -12.25 -1.09
N HIS A 61 -2.22 -11.91 -0.46
CA HIS A 61 -1.95 -12.41 0.89
C HIS A 61 -2.96 -11.86 1.89
N ALA A 62 -3.24 -12.62 2.94
CA ALA A 62 -4.28 -12.30 3.91
C ALA A 62 -4.08 -10.94 4.58
N ASP A 63 -2.86 -10.56 4.88
CA ASP A 63 -2.52 -9.28 5.49
C ASP A 63 -2.71 -8.06 4.57
N HIS A 64 -3.06 -8.29 3.30
CA HIS A 64 -3.42 -7.25 2.33
C HIS A 64 -4.91 -7.29 1.94
N ILE A 65 -5.64 -8.38 2.23
CA ILE A 65 -7.03 -8.55 1.77
C ILE A 65 -8.01 -9.02 2.85
N ALA A 66 -7.59 -9.30 4.08
CA ALA A 66 -8.43 -9.94 5.09
C ALA A 66 -9.75 -9.22 5.35
N ASP A 67 -9.76 -7.89 5.34
CA ASP A 67 -10.98 -7.11 5.56
C ASP A 67 -11.82 -6.84 4.28
N VAL A 68 -11.38 -7.31 3.10
CA VAL A 68 -12.14 -7.14 1.85
C VAL A 68 -13.55 -7.73 1.98
N GLY A 69 -13.67 -8.97 2.48
CA GLY A 69 -14.98 -9.61 2.68
C GLY A 69 -15.87 -8.86 3.68
N VAL A 70 -15.27 -8.31 4.74
CA VAL A 70 -16.01 -7.50 5.72
C VAL A 70 -16.43 -6.16 5.13
N LEU A 71 -15.57 -5.50 4.34
CA LEU A 71 -15.91 -4.28 3.61
C LEU A 71 -17.03 -4.51 2.60
N GLN A 72 -17.07 -5.66 1.92
CA GLN A 72 -18.16 -6.05 1.03
C GLN A 72 -19.51 -6.12 1.77
N HIS A 73 -19.52 -6.75 2.95
CA HIS A 73 -20.72 -6.80 3.80
C HIS A 73 -21.09 -5.42 4.36
N TYR A 74 -20.08 -4.65 4.80
CA TYR A 74 -20.32 -3.26 5.23
C TYR A 74 -21.00 -2.45 4.13
N TRP A 75 -20.48 -2.52 2.89
CA TRP A 75 -21.07 -1.84 1.74
C TRP A 75 -22.48 -2.30 1.42
N GLN A 76 -22.74 -3.61 1.54
CA GLN A 76 -24.06 -4.19 1.28
C GLN A 76 -25.10 -3.79 2.33
N LEU A 77 -24.75 -3.89 3.61
CA LEU A 77 -25.71 -3.85 4.73
C LEU A 77 -25.88 -2.46 5.33
N ASN A 78 -24.89 -1.58 5.20
CA ASN A 78 -24.98 -0.24 5.76
C ASN A 78 -25.98 0.61 4.94
N PRO A 79 -27.03 1.19 5.60
CA PRO A 79 -28.06 1.98 4.92
C PRO A 79 -27.62 3.41 4.55
N GLY A 80 -26.38 3.80 4.91
CA GLY A 80 -25.84 5.14 4.65
C GLY A 80 -25.75 5.48 3.16
N VAL A 81 -25.44 6.75 2.88
CA VAL A 81 -25.31 7.25 1.51
C VAL A 81 -23.99 6.80 0.91
N LYS A 82 -24.03 5.92 -0.07
CA LYS A 82 -22.88 5.40 -0.78
C LYS A 82 -22.41 6.38 -1.84
N ARG A 83 -21.10 6.56 -1.93
CA ARG A 83 -20.45 7.37 -2.97
C ARG A 83 -20.73 6.82 -4.38
N GLN A 84 -20.84 5.50 -4.48
CA GLN A 84 -21.16 4.74 -5.70
C GLN A 84 -22.10 3.59 -5.37
N PRO A 85 -22.98 3.18 -6.29
CA PRO A 85 -23.88 2.04 -6.06
C PRO A 85 -23.12 0.76 -5.73
N MET A 86 -22.03 0.49 -6.44
CA MET A 86 -21.12 -0.65 -6.22
C MET A 86 -19.67 -0.15 -6.17
N LEU A 87 -18.92 -0.60 -5.18
CA LEU A 87 -17.52 -0.23 -4.99
C LEU A 87 -16.61 -1.06 -5.93
N PRO A 88 -15.86 -0.43 -6.85
CA PRO A 88 -14.85 -1.14 -7.63
C PRO A 88 -13.67 -1.55 -6.75
N ILE A 89 -13.28 -2.82 -6.85
CA ILE A 89 -12.05 -3.34 -6.24
C ILE A 89 -11.11 -3.76 -7.36
N TYR A 90 -10.04 -3.00 -7.53
CA TYR A 90 -9.02 -3.26 -8.53
C TYR A 90 -8.02 -4.30 -8.04
N GLY A 91 -7.73 -5.30 -8.88
CA GLY A 91 -6.76 -6.34 -8.60
C GLY A 91 -6.18 -6.93 -9.87
N HIS A 92 -5.06 -7.65 -9.77
CA HIS A 92 -4.55 -8.42 -10.90
C HIS A 92 -5.40 -9.70 -11.11
N ASN A 93 -5.51 -10.16 -12.35
CA ASN A 93 -6.26 -11.37 -12.70
C ASN A 93 -5.37 -12.62 -12.88
N LYS A 94 -4.14 -12.60 -12.38
CA LYS A 94 -3.22 -13.76 -12.45
C LYS A 94 -3.61 -14.88 -11.48
N ASP A 95 -4.30 -14.53 -10.40
CA ASP A 95 -4.93 -15.45 -9.45
C ASP A 95 -6.46 -15.31 -9.60
N GLN A 96 -7.04 -16.19 -10.42
CA GLN A 96 -8.45 -16.12 -10.78
C GLN A 96 -9.38 -16.37 -9.60
N ASP A 97 -8.99 -17.23 -8.67
CA ASP A 97 -9.81 -17.60 -7.50
C ASP A 97 -9.94 -16.44 -6.53
N ASN A 98 -8.84 -15.75 -6.24
CA ASN A 98 -8.88 -14.56 -5.38
C ASN A 98 -9.47 -13.36 -6.09
N PHE A 99 -9.20 -13.16 -7.38
CA PHE A 99 -9.82 -12.10 -8.17
C PHE A 99 -11.35 -12.24 -8.22
N ALA A 100 -11.89 -13.45 -8.41
CA ALA A 100 -13.32 -13.69 -8.43
C ALA A 100 -14.02 -13.31 -7.12
N LYS A 101 -13.35 -13.48 -5.96
CA LYS A 101 -13.87 -13.12 -4.63
C LYS A 101 -14.04 -11.61 -4.43
N LEU A 102 -13.45 -10.78 -5.28
CA LEU A 102 -13.65 -9.32 -5.23
C LEU A 102 -15.06 -8.90 -5.68
N ASN A 103 -15.78 -9.81 -6.33
CA ASN A 103 -17.19 -9.60 -6.66
C ASN A 103 -18.09 -10.00 -5.49
N TRP A 104 -18.98 -9.11 -5.12
CA TRP A 104 -20.04 -9.40 -4.16
C TRP A 104 -21.36 -8.78 -4.62
N PRO A 105 -22.47 -9.55 -4.68
CA PRO A 105 -23.74 -9.07 -5.22
C PRO A 105 -24.21 -7.75 -4.58
N ASN A 106 -24.58 -6.79 -5.39
CA ASN A 106 -25.10 -5.47 -4.97
C ASN A 106 -24.16 -4.68 -4.03
N SER A 107 -22.86 -4.99 -4.04
CA SER A 107 -21.88 -4.37 -3.16
C SER A 107 -20.59 -3.98 -3.90
N THR A 108 -19.86 -4.95 -4.40
CA THR A 108 -18.56 -4.70 -5.05
C THR A 108 -18.46 -5.41 -6.40
N PHE A 109 -17.56 -4.93 -7.24
CA PHE A 109 -17.19 -5.65 -8.45
C PHE A 109 -15.68 -5.62 -8.66
N ALA A 110 -15.15 -6.76 -9.16
CA ALA A 110 -13.75 -6.89 -9.51
C ALA A 110 -13.44 -6.11 -10.79
N ALA A 111 -12.43 -5.27 -10.73
CA ALA A 111 -11.89 -4.53 -11.87
C ALA A 111 -10.44 -4.95 -12.10
N ALA A 112 -10.15 -5.64 -13.21
CA ALA A 112 -8.79 -6.05 -13.50
C ALA A 112 -7.93 -4.86 -13.93
N TYR A 113 -6.70 -4.77 -13.40
CA TYR A 113 -5.67 -3.93 -14.01
C TYR A 113 -4.71 -4.79 -14.85
N ASP A 114 -4.25 -4.22 -15.96
CA ASP A 114 -3.15 -4.79 -16.74
C ASP A 114 -1.84 -4.13 -16.30
N PRO A 115 -0.89 -4.88 -15.71
CA PRO A 115 0.35 -4.29 -15.20
C PRO A 115 1.26 -3.73 -16.30
N ASN A 116 1.01 -4.04 -17.57
CA ASN A 116 1.75 -3.50 -18.73
C ASN A 116 1.18 -2.17 -19.23
N GLN A 117 0.07 -1.69 -18.67
CA GLN A 117 -0.59 -0.46 -19.07
C GLN A 117 -0.78 0.50 -17.91
N THR A 118 -0.80 1.79 -18.21
CA THR A 118 -1.17 2.80 -17.21
C THR A 118 -2.66 2.73 -16.92
N LEU A 119 -3.01 2.42 -15.67
CA LEU A 119 -4.39 2.47 -15.19
C LEU A 119 -4.77 3.92 -14.87
N LYS A 120 -5.86 4.40 -15.48
CA LYS A 120 -6.49 5.68 -15.12
C LYS A 120 -7.45 5.45 -13.96
N LEU A 121 -7.02 5.77 -12.73
CA LEU A 121 -7.79 5.52 -11.51
C LEU A 121 -8.19 6.85 -10.84
N GLY A 122 -9.40 7.31 -11.06
CA GLY A 122 -9.84 8.62 -10.59
C GLY A 122 -8.88 9.74 -11.05
N PRO A 123 -8.27 10.52 -10.16
CA PRO A 123 -7.30 11.56 -10.51
C PRO A 123 -5.89 11.03 -10.81
N PHE A 124 -5.66 9.72 -10.61
CA PHE A 124 -4.33 9.12 -10.69
C PHE A 124 -4.06 8.42 -12.01
N ASP A 125 -2.81 8.49 -12.45
CA ASP A 125 -2.18 7.55 -13.35
C ASP A 125 -1.40 6.56 -12.50
N VAL A 126 -1.75 5.26 -12.62
CA VAL A 126 -1.11 4.19 -11.85
C VAL A 126 -0.33 3.29 -12.80
N THR A 127 0.95 3.12 -12.54
CA THR A 127 1.82 2.14 -13.22
C THR A 127 2.28 1.08 -12.25
N PHE A 128 2.72 -0.06 -12.78
CA PHE A 128 2.99 -1.26 -12.01
C PHE A 128 4.38 -1.80 -12.30
N LEU A 129 4.99 -2.45 -11.31
CA LEU A 129 6.21 -3.23 -11.44
C LEU A 129 6.01 -4.55 -10.70
N GLU A 130 6.16 -5.67 -11.40
CA GLU A 130 6.11 -6.99 -10.75
C GLU A 130 7.25 -7.13 -9.74
N THR A 131 6.92 -7.61 -8.55
CA THR A 131 7.86 -7.72 -7.43
C THR A 131 8.45 -9.12 -7.31
N LYS A 132 9.46 -9.28 -6.47
CA LYS A 132 10.03 -10.58 -6.14
C LYS A 132 9.41 -11.09 -4.84
N HIS A 133 8.28 -11.82 -4.97
CA HIS A 133 7.51 -12.33 -3.85
C HIS A 133 6.97 -13.75 -4.19
N PRO A 134 6.61 -14.61 -3.20
CA PRO A 134 6.14 -15.99 -3.47
C PRO A 134 4.86 -16.08 -4.31
N VAL A 135 4.01 -15.06 -4.25
CA VAL A 135 2.81 -14.91 -5.08
C VAL A 135 2.95 -13.72 -6.00
N THR A 136 2.17 -13.67 -7.07
CA THR A 136 2.14 -12.49 -7.94
C THR A 136 1.75 -11.24 -7.15
N ALA A 137 2.65 -10.28 -7.11
CA ALA A 137 2.47 -9.00 -6.43
C ALA A 137 3.04 -7.86 -7.27
N TYR A 138 2.48 -6.67 -7.13
CA TYR A 138 2.88 -5.51 -7.92
C TYR A 138 3.14 -4.31 -7.03
N ALA A 139 4.34 -3.74 -7.15
CA ALA A 139 4.59 -2.37 -6.73
C ALA A 139 3.77 -1.42 -7.61
N MET A 140 3.34 -0.30 -7.02
CA MET A 140 2.47 0.67 -7.68
C MET A 140 3.05 2.07 -7.56
N ARG A 141 3.16 2.77 -8.69
CA ARG A 141 3.46 4.20 -8.73
C ARG A 141 2.20 4.96 -9.05
N PHE A 142 1.80 5.84 -8.16
CA PHE A 142 0.66 6.75 -8.33
C PHE A 142 1.19 8.14 -8.68
N THR A 143 0.68 8.72 -9.75
CA THR A 143 0.94 10.11 -10.13
C THR A 143 -0.38 10.84 -10.23
N GLU A 144 -0.59 11.86 -9.40
CA GLU A 144 -1.76 12.73 -9.48
C GLU A 144 -1.64 13.63 -10.71
N ARG A 145 -2.58 13.53 -11.65
CA ARG A 145 -2.47 14.22 -12.96
C ARG A 145 -2.46 15.75 -12.86
N GLU A 146 -3.18 16.31 -11.88
CA GLU A 146 -3.28 17.77 -11.71
C GLU A 146 -1.98 18.36 -11.15
N THR A 147 -1.43 17.77 -10.09
CA THR A 147 -0.28 18.31 -9.35
C THR A 147 1.07 17.73 -9.79
N GLN A 148 1.05 16.62 -10.53
CA GLN A 148 2.21 15.79 -10.87
C GLN A 148 2.94 15.22 -9.64
N ARG A 149 2.34 15.32 -8.45
CA ARG A 149 2.87 14.68 -7.24
C ARG A 149 2.74 13.18 -7.35
N SER A 150 3.74 12.46 -6.84
CA SER A 150 3.77 11.01 -6.99
C SER A 150 4.30 10.30 -5.75
N PHE A 151 3.80 9.08 -5.54
CA PHE A 151 4.38 8.16 -4.58
C PHE A 151 4.50 6.75 -5.18
N VAL A 152 5.42 5.97 -4.62
CA VAL A 152 5.53 4.54 -4.89
C VAL A 152 5.25 3.77 -3.61
N PHE A 153 4.40 2.76 -3.73
CA PHE A 153 4.21 1.68 -2.77
C PHE A 153 4.86 0.42 -3.33
N THR A 154 5.85 -0.14 -2.64
CA THR A 154 6.61 -1.29 -3.16
C THR A 154 5.81 -2.57 -3.19
N ALA A 155 4.67 -2.64 -2.45
CA ALA A 155 4.08 -3.91 -2.04
C ALA A 155 5.12 -4.82 -1.37
N ASP A 156 4.86 -6.10 -1.24
CA ASP A 156 5.81 -7.07 -0.69
C ASP A 156 6.85 -7.46 -1.74
N THR A 157 8.11 -7.34 -1.38
CA THR A 157 9.21 -7.61 -2.31
C THR A 157 10.55 -7.85 -1.62
N ALA A 158 11.32 -8.83 -2.08
CA ALA A 158 12.76 -8.80 -1.91
C ALA A 158 13.36 -7.69 -2.78
N TYR A 159 14.64 -7.37 -2.55
CA TYR A 159 15.34 -6.36 -3.37
C TYR A 159 15.35 -6.74 -4.86
N ILE A 160 14.92 -5.81 -5.67
CA ILE A 160 15.03 -5.83 -7.13
C ILE A 160 15.58 -4.48 -7.61
N SER A 161 16.61 -4.51 -8.46
CA SER A 161 17.24 -3.28 -8.96
C SER A 161 16.31 -2.41 -9.81
N ALA A 162 15.31 -3.01 -10.45
CA ALA A 162 14.30 -2.30 -11.23
C ALA A 162 13.47 -1.31 -10.38
N MET A 163 13.34 -1.56 -9.05
CA MET A 163 12.63 -0.65 -8.13
C MET A 163 13.24 0.75 -8.10
N ILE A 164 14.56 0.85 -8.31
CA ILE A 164 15.26 2.15 -8.33
C ILE A 164 14.71 3.03 -9.46
N GLY A 165 14.65 2.51 -10.68
CA GLY A 165 14.11 3.25 -11.83
C GLY A 165 12.61 3.49 -11.71
N PHE A 166 11.88 2.54 -11.13
CA PHE A 166 10.44 2.66 -10.92
C PHE A 166 10.07 3.74 -9.89
N ALA A 167 10.88 3.91 -8.84
CA ALA A 167 10.68 4.92 -7.82
C ALA A 167 11.39 6.27 -8.13
N ASP A 168 12.02 6.42 -9.30
CA ASP A 168 12.84 7.59 -9.59
C ASP A 168 12.07 8.90 -9.36
N GLN A 169 12.68 9.76 -8.54
CA GLN A 169 12.22 11.12 -8.20
C GLN A 169 10.78 11.22 -7.64
N THR A 170 10.25 10.16 -7.00
CA THR A 170 8.95 10.27 -6.33
C THR A 170 9.01 11.16 -5.09
N ASP A 171 7.89 11.79 -4.77
CA ASP A 171 7.77 12.63 -3.56
C ASP A 171 7.77 11.76 -2.30
N LEU A 172 7.25 10.52 -2.37
CA LEU A 172 7.25 9.56 -1.27
C LEU A 172 7.48 8.14 -1.79
N LEU A 173 8.36 7.40 -1.10
CA LEU A 173 8.52 5.96 -1.27
C LEU A 173 8.05 5.27 0.01
N ILE A 174 7.06 4.38 -0.11
CA ILE A 174 6.56 3.51 0.97
C ILE A 174 7.13 2.12 0.71
N THR A 175 8.00 1.64 1.61
CA THR A 175 8.70 0.36 1.41
C THR A 175 8.20 -0.73 2.33
N ASP A 176 8.11 -1.95 1.80
CA ASP A 176 8.12 -3.18 2.58
C ASP A 176 9.47 -3.27 3.32
N THR A 177 9.46 -3.18 4.64
CA THR A 177 10.69 -3.18 5.45
C THR A 177 10.52 -4.15 6.63
N ASN A 178 10.48 -5.44 6.31
CA ASN A 178 10.20 -6.48 7.29
C ASN A 178 11.46 -7.03 7.99
N PHE A 179 12.66 -6.70 7.51
CA PHE A 179 13.90 -7.17 8.10
C PHE A 179 14.81 -6.03 8.57
N LEU A 180 15.40 -6.21 9.77
CA LEU A 180 16.49 -5.35 10.24
C LEU A 180 17.77 -5.63 9.45
N ASP A 181 18.14 -6.91 9.39
CA ASP A 181 19.33 -7.44 8.76
C ASP A 181 18.98 -8.53 7.74
N GLU A 182 19.99 -9.02 7.01
CA GLU A 182 19.80 -10.14 6.08
C GLU A 182 19.35 -11.39 6.82
N PRO A 183 18.18 -11.98 6.47
CA PRO A 183 17.72 -13.20 7.10
C PRO A 183 18.52 -14.42 6.65
N ASN A 184 18.63 -15.43 7.50
CA ASN A 184 19.12 -16.73 7.12
C ASN A 184 18.03 -17.47 6.33
N GLY A 185 18.21 -17.69 5.03
CA GLY A 185 17.28 -18.45 4.18
C GLY A 185 16.61 -17.60 3.08
N PRO A 186 15.47 -18.07 2.52
CA PRO A 186 14.76 -17.35 1.49
C PRO A 186 14.32 -15.96 1.97
N LYS A 187 14.49 -14.95 1.09
CA LYS A 187 14.16 -13.57 1.40
C LYS A 187 13.11 -13.06 0.42
N TRP A 188 12.00 -12.59 0.99
CA TRP A 188 10.83 -12.12 0.23
C TRP A 188 10.43 -10.67 0.57
N HIS A 189 11.20 -10.03 1.46
CA HIS A 189 11.00 -8.65 1.93
C HIS A 189 12.32 -7.90 1.96
N LEU A 190 12.24 -6.56 2.01
CA LEU A 190 13.43 -5.71 2.10
C LEU A 190 13.97 -5.66 3.54
N THR A 191 15.26 -5.45 3.64
CA THR A 191 15.90 -4.94 4.86
C THR A 191 15.77 -3.43 4.94
N ALA A 192 15.97 -2.87 6.14
CA ALA A 192 16.01 -1.41 6.34
C ALA A 192 17.13 -0.74 5.50
N ALA A 193 18.29 -1.39 5.38
CA ALA A 193 19.40 -0.91 4.55
C ALA A 193 19.07 -0.91 3.06
N GLU A 194 18.34 -1.92 2.57
CA GLU A 194 17.90 -1.97 1.16
C GLU A 194 16.85 -0.89 0.87
N SER A 195 15.91 -0.66 1.79
CA SER A 195 14.93 0.44 1.69
C SER A 195 15.63 1.79 1.57
N GLY A 196 16.64 2.06 2.42
CA GLY A 196 17.48 3.24 2.33
C GLY A 196 18.25 3.32 1.00
N THR A 197 18.83 2.21 0.56
CA THR A 197 19.59 2.13 -0.72
C THR A 197 18.72 2.46 -1.92
N ILE A 198 17.47 1.93 -1.97
CA ILE A 198 16.51 2.25 -3.05
C ILE A 198 16.18 3.73 -3.00
N ALA A 199 15.86 4.26 -1.81
CA ALA A 199 15.49 5.66 -1.63
C ALA A 199 16.56 6.64 -2.15
N VAL A 200 17.82 6.39 -1.80
CA VAL A 200 18.95 7.22 -2.27
C VAL A 200 19.13 7.13 -3.77
N LYS A 201 19.22 5.90 -4.32
CA LYS A 201 19.47 5.69 -5.74
C LYS A 201 18.32 6.19 -6.62
N ALA A 202 17.08 6.09 -6.12
CA ALA A 202 15.89 6.62 -6.78
C ALA A 202 15.68 8.14 -6.53
N ARG A 203 16.50 8.78 -5.71
CA ARG A 203 16.40 10.23 -5.42
C ARG A 203 15.02 10.65 -4.92
N VAL A 204 14.41 9.82 -4.07
CA VAL A 204 13.10 10.13 -3.51
C VAL A 204 13.20 11.27 -2.49
N LYS A 205 12.11 12.01 -2.26
CA LYS A 205 12.12 13.12 -1.29
C LYS A 205 11.84 12.65 0.15
N GLN A 206 11.06 11.58 0.30
CA GLN A 206 10.72 11.01 1.60
C GLN A 206 10.70 9.48 1.51
N LEU A 207 11.13 8.80 2.56
CA LEU A 207 11.06 7.36 2.74
C LEU A 207 10.18 7.04 3.95
N LEU A 208 9.16 6.20 3.74
CA LEU A 208 8.31 5.64 4.79
C LEU A 208 8.53 4.13 4.87
N LEU A 209 9.14 3.66 5.94
CA LEU A 209 9.28 2.24 6.23
C LEU A 209 7.95 1.69 6.70
N SER A 210 7.43 0.67 6.05
CA SER A 210 6.16 0.02 6.34
C SER A 210 6.27 -1.50 6.22
N HIS A 211 5.16 -2.23 6.33
CA HIS A 211 5.14 -3.69 6.39
C HIS A 211 6.09 -4.23 7.48
N LEU A 212 6.03 -3.58 8.66
CA LEU A 212 7.02 -3.74 9.72
C LEU A 212 6.87 -5.09 10.44
N PRO A 213 7.97 -5.67 10.95
CA PRO A 213 7.91 -6.85 11.80
C PRO A 213 7.41 -6.49 13.21
N GLN A 214 6.72 -7.42 13.86
CA GLN A 214 6.14 -7.21 15.20
C GLN A 214 7.17 -7.25 16.32
N ASN A 215 8.30 -7.92 16.12
CA ASN A 215 9.32 -8.19 17.13
C ASN A 215 10.52 -7.23 17.11
N ILE A 216 10.50 -6.22 16.23
CA ILE A 216 11.56 -5.22 16.09
C ILE A 216 10.97 -3.83 16.36
N GLN A 217 11.63 -3.07 17.23
CA GLN A 217 11.25 -1.68 17.46
C GLN A 217 11.46 -0.85 16.16
N PRO A 218 10.44 -0.12 15.67
CA PRO A 218 10.53 0.61 14.41
C PRO A 218 11.70 1.60 14.33
N ASP A 219 12.07 2.21 15.46
CA ASP A 219 13.21 3.15 15.52
C ASP A 219 14.53 2.51 15.13
N LYS A 220 14.71 1.19 15.36
CA LYS A 220 15.92 0.47 14.94
C LYS A 220 15.99 0.36 13.41
N LEU A 221 14.87 0.08 12.77
CA LEU A 221 14.79 0.05 11.30
C LEU A 221 15.10 1.43 10.70
N VAL A 222 14.52 2.48 11.31
CA VAL A 222 14.81 3.88 10.90
C VAL A 222 16.29 4.21 11.08
N SER A 223 16.91 3.80 12.20
CA SER A 223 18.33 4.05 12.45
C SER A 223 19.22 3.43 11.37
N VAL A 224 18.97 2.16 11.02
CA VAL A 224 19.72 1.46 9.96
C VAL A 224 19.52 2.14 8.60
N ALA A 225 18.27 2.50 8.25
CA ALA A 225 18.00 3.21 7.00
C ALA A 225 18.71 4.58 6.95
N LYS A 226 18.77 5.30 8.07
CA LYS A 226 19.44 6.61 8.20
C LYS A 226 20.97 6.54 8.08
N GLU A 227 21.59 5.42 8.34
CA GLU A 227 23.03 5.22 8.09
C GLU A 227 23.37 5.19 6.60
N ILE A 228 22.37 4.87 5.75
CA ILE A 228 22.52 4.72 4.30
C ILE A 228 22.18 6.02 3.56
N VAL A 229 21.20 6.77 4.05
CA VAL A 229 20.65 7.93 3.34
C VAL A 229 21.36 9.23 3.73
N PRO A 230 21.41 10.25 2.86
CA PRO A 230 21.89 11.58 3.22
C PRO A 230 21.00 12.22 4.29
N SER A 231 21.56 13.12 5.10
CA SER A 231 20.93 13.70 6.28
C SER A 231 19.68 14.57 5.99
N ASP A 232 19.52 15.03 4.76
CA ASP A 232 18.39 15.82 4.29
C ASP A 232 17.23 14.99 3.77
N LEU A 233 17.41 13.67 3.56
CA LEU A 233 16.32 12.77 3.19
C LEU A 233 15.48 12.42 4.42
N ILE A 234 14.20 12.72 4.35
CA ILE A 234 13.26 12.43 5.44
C ILE A 234 12.98 10.92 5.49
N VAL A 235 13.38 10.27 6.59
CA VAL A 235 13.08 8.86 6.85
C VAL A 235 12.20 8.73 8.08
N ASN A 236 11.06 8.08 7.91
CA ASN A 236 10.11 7.78 8.96
C ASN A 236 9.65 6.31 8.86
N TYR A 237 8.98 5.83 9.91
CA TYR A 237 8.22 4.59 9.86
C TYR A 237 6.71 4.86 9.88
N ALA A 238 5.94 3.91 9.36
CA ALA A 238 4.50 3.94 9.34
C ALA A 238 3.93 3.65 10.73
N SER A 239 2.92 4.42 11.11
CA SER A 239 2.12 4.20 12.34
C SER A 239 0.68 4.56 12.03
N THR A 240 -0.28 3.85 12.65
CA THR A 240 -1.70 4.10 12.42
C THR A 240 -2.07 5.55 12.71
N GLY A 241 -2.82 6.16 11.81
CA GLY A 241 -3.23 7.56 11.87
C GLY A 241 -2.18 8.55 11.37
N LYS A 242 -0.96 8.11 11.03
CA LYS A 242 0.05 8.99 10.44
C LYS A 242 -0.44 9.53 9.10
N VAL A 243 -0.39 10.85 8.95
CA VAL A 243 -0.75 11.56 7.73
C VAL A 243 0.50 12.09 7.05
N ILE A 244 0.63 11.83 5.76
CA ILE A 244 1.69 12.36 4.90
C ILE A 244 1.02 13.17 3.79
N GLU A 245 1.42 14.42 3.63
CA GLU A 245 0.99 15.29 2.54
C GLU A 245 2.14 15.47 1.53
N ILE A 246 1.84 15.27 0.26
CA ILE A 246 2.78 15.40 -0.85
C ILE A 246 2.18 16.19 -2.00
#